data_ab8c31484cb3d58ad86ae4458cc6e416
#
_entry.id   ab8c31484cb3d58ad86ae4458cc6e416
#
_cell.length_a   1.000
_cell.length_b   1.000
_cell.length_c   1.000
_cell.angle_alpha   90.00
_cell.angle_beta   90.00
_cell.angle_gamma   90.00
#
_symmetry.space_group_name_H-M   'P 1'
#
loop_
_entity.id
_entity.type
_entity.pdbx_description
1 polymer ?
#
loop_
_entity_poly.entity_id
_entity_poly.type
_entity_poly.pdbx_seq_one_letter_code
_entity_poly.pdbx_strand_id
1 'polypeptide(L)'
;MRFISALFAVLGIAALALMLAPQESLPATEWYSSTQCLDCHADVAAEWKSSHHAFAYENPEVRKLSNDFANQECIACHAPQPVLKFEAGERVLARQSERGLGVDCLACHAVTDGGVATNNRQANGNAPCHPRFVERMGSVQLCSSCHNQHKTVDQWRGAPDNLKGNNCLGCHMPQEFRQGGRSGSNHAFPASHDLVALQSAVSLDLKIEDGVVRTTLTNDGSGHNFPTDERSRAADLFVQYQVDGKLGEWQRLYRFRDPYRDETDLTNTQLPSGQSMSFDLRNDVQSVAVRLIYKTNPFMSDDDGVVVHSATLVINE
;
A
#
# COMPACT_ATOMS: atom_id res chain seq x y z
N MET A 1 -46.24 38.04 -44.22
CA MET A 1 -44.82 37.96 -43.75
C MET A 1 -44.60 38.36 -42.29
N ARG A 2 -45.36 39.27 -41.67
CA ARG A 2 -45.16 39.72 -40.27
C ARG A 2 -45.48 38.65 -39.21
N PHE A 3 -46.43 37.73 -39.45
CA PHE A 3 -46.80 36.66 -38.50
C PHE A 3 -45.76 35.52 -38.41
N ILE A 4 -45.03 35.22 -39.48
CA ILE A 4 -44.03 34.14 -39.49
C ILE A 4 -42.78 34.62 -38.70
N SER A 5 -42.38 35.87 -38.79
CA SER A 5 -41.26 36.44 -38.04
C SER A 5 -41.53 36.44 -36.52
N ALA A 6 -42.76 36.70 -36.08
CA ALA A 6 -43.13 36.68 -34.66
C ALA A 6 -43.08 35.26 -34.08
N LEU A 7 -43.48 34.25 -34.87
CA LEU A 7 -43.43 32.83 -34.42
C LEU A 7 -41.99 32.36 -34.19
N PHE A 8 -41.05 32.67 -35.08
CA PHE A 8 -39.66 32.34 -34.94
C PHE A 8 -38.99 33.05 -33.75
N ALA A 9 -39.37 34.28 -33.46
CA ALA A 9 -38.88 35.02 -32.30
C ALA A 9 -39.35 34.40 -30.98
N VAL A 10 -40.58 33.98 -30.88
CA VAL A 10 -41.16 33.33 -29.69
C VAL A 10 -40.53 31.93 -29.49
N LEU A 11 -40.34 31.14 -30.55
CA LEU A 11 -39.65 29.84 -30.48
C LEU A 11 -38.18 29.96 -30.08
N GLY A 12 -37.50 31.00 -30.57
CA GLY A 12 -36.11 31.29 -30.20
C GLY A 12 -35.94 31.68 -28.72
N ILE A 13 -36.86 32.52 -28.20
CA ILE A 13 -36.88 32.88 -26.78
C ILE A 13 -37.21 31.71 -25.87
N ALA A 14 -38.16 30.85 -26.26
CA ALA A 14 -38.48 29.66 -25.52
C ALA A 14 -37.34 28.64 -25.48
N ALA A 15 -36.64 28.43 -26.61
CA ALA A 15 -35.45 27.59 -26.66
C ALA A 15 -34.30 28.13 -25.79
N LEU A 16 -34.10 29.44 -25.80
CA LEU A 16 -33.09 30.10 -24.96
C LEU A 16 -33.45 30.04 -23.48
N ALA A 17 -34.72 30.16 -23.12
CA ALA A 17 -35.20 30.05 -21.75
C ALA A 17 -35.05 28.57 -21.23
N LEU A 18 -35.25 27.55 -22.08
CA LEU A 18 -34.97 26.18 -21.74
C LEU A 18 -33.48 25.88 -21.52
N MET A 19 -32.60 26.55 -22.29
CA MET A 19 -31.16 26.42 -22.14
C MET A 19 -30.60 27.13 -20.90
N LEU A 20 -31.31 28.17 -20.43
CA LEU A 20 -30.96 28.98 -19.27
C LEU A 20 -31.69 28.55 -17.99
N ALA A 21 -32.60 27.56 -18.08
CA ALA A 21 -33.25 27.02 -16.90
C ALA A 21 -32.15 26.38 -16.00
N PRO A 22 -32.12 26.73 -14.71
CA PRO A 22 -31.21 26.06 -13.79
C PRO A 22 -31.47 24.55 -13.90
N GLN A 23 -30.47 23.79 -14.33
CA GLN A 23 -30.58 22.34 -14.19
C GLN A 23 -30.67 22.10 -12.69
N GLU A 24 -31.81 21.61 -12.22
CA GLU A 24 -31.92 21.09 -10.86
C GLU A 24 -30.83 20.05 -10.71
N SER A 25 -29.81 20.36 -9.88
CA SER A 25 -28.84 19.38 -9.49
C SER A 25 -29.59 18.27 -8.77
N LEU A 26 -29.57 17.06 -9.33
CA LEU A 26 -30.09 15.88 -8.63
C LEU A 26 -29.52 15.90 -7.22
N PRO A 27 -30.33 15.63 -6.18
CA PRO A 27 -29.84 15.60 -4.82
C PRO A 27 -28.66 14.63 -4.77
N ALA A 28 -27.56 15.09 -4.16
CA ALA A 28 -26.35 14.26 -4.04
C ALA A 28 -26.76 12.95 -3.36
N THR A 29 -26.49 11.83 -4.01
CA THR A 29 -26.77 10.51 -3.44
C THR A 29 -25.91 10.34 -2.21
N GLU A 30 -26.52 10.20 -1.04
CA GLU A 30 -25.82 9.84 0.17
C GLU A 30 -25.45 8.36 0.13
N TRP A 31 -24.18 8.06 0.25
CA TRP A 31 -23.66 6.71 0.32
C TRP A 31 -23.44 6.35 1.78
N TYR A 32 -24.15 5.31 2.26
CA TYR A 32 -24.14 4.91 3.66
C TYR A 32 -23.25 3.69 3.91
N SER A 33 -23.05 2.85 2.89
CA SER A 33 -22.25 1.64 2.96
C SER A 33 -21.48 1.39 1.68
N SER A 34 -20.26 0.93 1.80
CA SER A 34 -19.43 0.50 0.66
C SER A 34 -20.01 -0.70 -0.10
N THR A 35 -20.94 -1.43 0.50
CA THR A 35 -21.66 -2.52 -0.19
C THR A 35 -22.46 -2.03 -1.40
N GLN A 36 -22.90 -0.78 -1.40
CA GLN A 36 -23.60 -0.15 -2.52
C GLN A 36 -22.74 0.04 -3.77
N CYS A 37 -21.41 -0.02 -3.64
CA CYS A 37 -20.48 0.14 -4.75
C CYS A 37 -20.28 -1.15 -5.55
N LEU A 38 -20.54 -2.32 -4.92
CA LEU A 38 -20.13 -3.63 -5.40
C LEU A 38 -20.83 -4.03 -6.71
N ASP A 39 -22.09 -3.64 -6.91
CA ASP A 39 -22.89 -4.03 -8.09
C ASP A 39 -22.34 -3.40 -9.38
N CYS A 40 -21.81 -2.17 -9.29
CA CYS A 40 -21.27 -1.44 -10.44
C CYS A 40 -19.74 -1.60 -10.59
N HIS A 41 -19.03 -1.87 -9.50
CA HIS A 41 -17.58 -1.96 -9.43
C HIS A 41 -17.09 -3.35 -9.03
N ALA A 42 -17.70 -4.41 -9.58
CA ALA A 42 -17.45 -5.80 -9.20
C ALA A 42 -15.97 -6.21 -9.30
N ASP A 43 -15.26 -5.80 -10.38
CA ASP A 43 -13.84 -6.10 -10.57
C ASP A 43 -12.99 -5.44 -9.48
N VAL A 44 -13.22 -4.14 -9.23
CA VAL A 44 -12.51 -3.38 -8.18
C VAL A 44 -12.82 -3.94 -6.80
N ALA A 45 -14.07 -4.35 -6.59
CA ALA A 45 -14.48 -4.98 -5.35
C ALA A 45 -13.79 -6.33 -5.11
N ALA A 46 -13.56 -7.12 -6.16
CA ALA A 46 -12.81 -8.38 -6.09
C ALA A 46 -11.34 -8.12 -5.71
N GLU A 47 -10.70 -7.13 -6.33
CA GLU A 47 -9.34 -6.69 -5.98
C GLU A 47 -9.27 -6.27 -4.50
N TRP A 48 -10.15 -5.36 -4.07
CA TRP A 48 -10.19 -4.88 -2.69
C TRP A 48 -10.44 -6.01 -1.69
N LYS A 49 -11.36 -6.92 -1.96
CA LYS A 49 -11.65 -8.07 -1.09
C LYS A 49 -10.44 -8.97 -0.86
N SER A 50 -9.48 -9.01 -1.79
CA SER A 50 -8.23 -9.77 -1.65
C SER A 50 -7.18 -9.02 -0.84
N SER A 51 -7.37 -7.74 -0.55
CA SER A 51 -6.39 -6.87 0.10
C SER A 51 -6.45 -6.94 1.63
N HIS A 52 -5.35 -6.62 2.27
CA HIS A 52 -5.30 -6.44 3.73
C HIS A 52 -6.14 -5.26 4.23
N HIS A 53 -6.51 -4.32 3.38
CA HIS A 53 -7.45 -3.25 3.71
C HIS A 53 -8.86 -3.80 3.98
N ALA A 54 -9.32 -4.76 3.18
CA ALA A 54 -10.68 -5.31 3.33
C ALA A 54 -10.91 -5.98 4.69
N PHE A 55 -9.93 -6.68 5.21
CA PHE A 55 -10.05 -7.36 6.50
C PHE A 55 -9.15 -6.77 7.60
N ALA A 56 -8.77 -5.50 7.44
CA ALA A 56 -7.90 -4.82 8.41
C ALA A 56 -8.44 -4.89 9.84
N TYR A 57 -9.75 -4.83 10.03
CA TYR A 57 -10.40 -4.93 11.34
C TYR A 57 -10.59 -6.39 11.80
N GLU A 58 -10.84 -7.34 10.88
CA GLU A 58 -11.12 -8.74 11.21
C GLU A 58 -9.86 -9.63 11.17
N ASN A 59 -8.69 -9.08 10.83
CA ASN A 59 -7.45 -9.82 10.74
C ASN A 59 -7.08 -10.46 12.09
N PRO A 60 -6.96 -11.80 12.18
CA PRO A 60 -6.72 -12.51 13.44
C PRO A 60 -5.37 -12.13 14.08
N GLU A 61 -4.33 -11.86 13.27
CA GLU A 61 -3.01 -11.46 13.79
C GLU A 61 -3.08 -10.06 14.41
N VAL A 62 -3.76 -9.12 13.73
CA VAL A 62 -3.96 -7.76 14.25
C VAL A 62 -4.75 -7.81 15.55
N ARG A 63 -5.83 -8.59 15.61
CA ARG A 63 -6.62 -8.77 16.83
C ARG A 63 -5.80 -9.37 17.96
N LYS A 64 -4.99 -10.39 17.66
CA LYS A 64 -4.10 -11.01 18.65
C LYS A 64 -3.05 -10.01 19.18
N LEU A 65 -2.37 -9.29 18.30
CA LEU A 65 -1.31 -8.35 18.65
C LEU A 65 -1.85 -7.11 19.38
N SER A 66 -3.06 -6.67 19.06
CA SER A 66 -3.72 -5.53 19.70
C SER A 66 -4.51 -5.88 20.96
N ASN A 67 -4.48 -7.15 21.41
CA ASN A 67 -5.37 -7.67 22.44
C ASN A 67 -6.84 -7.30 22.17
N ASP A 68 -7.32 -7.69 20.97
CA ASP A 68 -8.65 -7.41 20.44
C ASP A 68 -9.01 -5.92 20.45
N PHE A 69 -8.07 -5.09 19.98
CA PHE A 69 -8.20 -3.63 19.99
C PHE A 69 -8.44 -3.04 21.39
N ALA A 70 -7.76 -3.58 22.42
CA ALA A 70 -7.77 -3.01 23.77
C ALA A 70 -7.35 -1.53 23.75
N ASN A 71 -6.41 -1.15 22.88
CA ASN A 71 -6.21 0.25 22.50
C ASN A 71 -7.16 0.62 21.35
N GLN A 72 -8.23 1.34 21.70
CA GLN A 72 -9.24 1.80 20.74
C GLN A 72 -8.67 2.71 19.63
N GLU A 73 -7.49 3.29 19.85
CA GLU A 73 -6.82 4.11 18.85
C GLU A 73 -6.40 3.32 17.59
N CYS A 74 -6.14 2.03 17.73
CA CYS A 74 -5.83 1.17 16.59
C CYS A 74 -6.98 1.11 15.58
N ILE A 75 -8.23 1.17 16.06
CA ILE A 75 -9.42 1.09 15.21
C ILE A 75 -9.48 2.27 14.23
N ALA A 76 -8.91 3.42 14.59
CA ALA A 76 -8.90 4.60 13.72
C ALA A 76 -8.24 4.33 12.34
N CYS A 77 -7.24 3.44 12.27
CA CYS A 77 -6.61 3.03 11.02
C CYS A 77 -7.23 1.73 10.45
N HIS A 78 -7.73 0.83 11.32
CA HIS A 78 -8.24 -0.48 10.90
C HIS A 78 -9.72 -0.49 10.52
N ALA A 79 -10.49 0.53 10.91
CA ALA A 79 -11.86 0.81 10.46
C ALA A 79 -12.11 2.33 10.51
N PRO A 80 -11.51 3.11 9.63
CA PRO A 80 -11.52 4.57 9.67
C PRO A 80 -12.87 5.15 9.25
N GLN A 81 -13.17 6.34 9.75
CA GLN A 81 -14.07 7.27 9.09
C GLN A 81 -13.45 7.74 7.76
N PRO A 82 -14.24 8.31 6.83
CA PRO A 82 -13.71 8.81 5.55
C PRO A 82 -12.54 9.78 5.74
N VAL A 83 -11.39 9.42 5.16
CA VAL A 83 -10.12 10.16 5.30
C VAL A 83 -10.23 11.60 4.78
N LEU A 84 -11.06 11.83 3.76
CA LEU A 84 -11.25 13.16 3.17
C LEU A 84 -12.05 14.13 4.05
N LYS A 85 -12.62 13.67 5.16
CA LYS A 85 -13.27 14.53 6.18
C LYS A 85 -12.27 15.22 7.11
N PHE A 86 -11.00 14.79 7.10
CA PHE A 86 -9.93 15.29 7.95
C PHE A 86 -8.91 16.04 7.11
N GLU A 87 -8.17 16.94 7.72
CA GLU A 87 -7.06 17.61 7.06
C GLU A 87 -5.95 16.60 6.67
N ALA A 88 -5.15 16.98 5.69
CA ALA A 88 -4.09 16.12 5.18
C ALA A 88 -3.04 15.82 6.26
N GLY A 89 -2.86 14.54 6.59
CA GLY A 89 -1.91 14.10 7.62
C GLY A 89 -2.46 14.14 9.04
N GLU A 90 -3.67 14.67 9.25
CA GLU A 90 -4.35 14.52 10.53
C GLU A 90 -4.75 13.07 10.79
N ARG A 91 -4.81 12.73 12.06
CA ARG A 91 -5.28 11.44 12.50
C ARG A 91 -6.78 11.31 12.23
N VAL A 92 -7.15 10.26 11.52
CA VAL A 92 -8.55 9.90 11.31
C VAL A 92 -9.18 9.35 12.59
N LEU A 93 -10.50 9.37 12.67
CA LEU A 93 -11.24 8.76 13.76
C LEU A 93 -11.78 7.39 13.36
N ALA A 94 -11.98 6.53 14.35
CA ALA A 94 -12.64 5.24 14.16
C ALA A 94 -14.11 5.43 13.78
N ARG A 95 -14.59 4.65 12.80
CA ARG A 95 -16.02 4.61 12.46
C ARG A 95 -16.75 3.73 13.48
N GLN A 96 -18.04 4.01 13.67
CA GLN A 96 -18.85 3.36 14.70
C GLN A 96 -19.62 2.14 14.19
N SER A 97 -19.95 2.10 12.90
CA SER A 97 -20.70 1.01 12.26
C SER A 97 -19.86 0.29 11.21
N GLU A 98 -20.25 -0.90 10.80
CA GLU A 98 -19.67 -1.68 9.70
C GLU A 98 -18.13 -1.84 9.77
N ARG A 99 -17.58 -1.93 10.98
CA ARG A 99 -16.13 -2.05 11.18
C ARG A 99 -15.53 -3.27 10.48
N GLY A 100 -16.32 -4.34 10.33
CA GLY A 100 -15.92 -5.55 9.62
C GLY A 100 -15.54 -5.32 8.15
N LEU A 101 -15.94 -4.19 7.53
CA LEU A 101 -15.49 -3.82 6.18
C LEU A 101 -14.04 -3.29 6.14
N GLY A 102 -13.37 -3.15 7.28
CA GLY A 102 -11.98 -2.70 7.33
C GLY A 102 -11.79 -1.28 6.77
N VAL A 103 -10.78 -1.10 5.92
CA VAL A 103 -10.56 0.14 5.15
C VAL A 103 -11.25 -0.04 3.78
N ASP A 104 -12.47 0.43 3.69
CA ASP A 104 -13.37 0.18 2.58
C ASP A 104 -13.41 1.31 1.54
N CYS A 105 -14.29 1.19 0.54
CA CYS A 105 -14.44 2.17 -0.52
C CYS A 105 -14.69 3.57 0.03
N LEU A 106 -15.63 3.71 0.97
CA LEU A 106 -16.01 5.00 1.53
C LEU A 106 -14.94 5.58 2.46
N ALA A 107 -14.09 4.75 3.04
CA ALA A 107 -12.95 5.23 3.83
C ALA A 107 -12.04 6.15 3.01
N CYS A 108 -11.83 5.85 1.73
CA CYS A 108 -11.02 6.66 0.82
C CYS A 108 -11.85 7.61 -0.07
N HIS A 109 -13.03 7.17 -0.53
CA HIS A 109 -13.77 7.83 -1.61
C HIS A 109 -14.91 8.74 -1.14
N ALA A 110 -15.39 8.66 0.11
CA ALA A 110 -16.48 9.52 0.56
C ALA A 110 -16.03 10.99 0.71
N VAL A 111 -16.84 11.89 0.17
CA VAL A 111 -16.72 13.35 0.36
C VAL A 111 -17.86 13.88 1.22
N THR A 112 -17.66 15.05 1.84
CA THR A 112 -18.59 15.61 2.83
C THR A 112 -19.89 16.13 2.24
N ASP A 113 -19.90 16.49 0.96
CA ASP A 113 -20.98 17.16 0.26
C ASP A 113 -21.64 16.28 -0.82
N GLY A 114 -21.56 14.96 -0.62
CA GLY A 114 -22.14 13.91 -1.47
C GLY A 114 -21.31 13.55 -2.70
N GLY A 115 -21.61 12.39 -3.29
CA GLY A 115 -20.81 11.81 -4.37
C GLY A 115 -19.57 11.09 -3.87
N VAL A 116 -18.64 10.79 -4.77
CA VAL A 116 -17.38 10.09 -4.47
C VAL A 116 -16.18 10.79 -5.06
N ALA A 117 -15.06 10.75 -4.34
CA ALA A 117 -13.80 11.31 -4.80
C ALA A 117 -13.14 10.42 -5.85
N THR A 118 -12.46 11.04 -6.81
CA THR A 118 -11.61 10.36 -7.79
C THR A 118 -10.42 11.25 -8.14
N ASN A 119 -9.31 10.66 -8.57
CA ASN A 119 -8.18 11.37 -9.17
C ASN A 119 -8.31 11.53 -10.69
N ASN A 120 -9.39 11.03 -11.30
CA ASN A 120 -9.66 11.18 -12.72
C ASN A 120 -10.39 12.50 -13.00
N ARG A 121 -9.70 13.46 -13.64
CA ARG A 121 -10.28 14.76 -14.04
C ARG A 121 -11.38 14.66 -15.11
N GLN A 122 -11.43 13.53 -15.83
CA GLN A 122 -12.38 13.27 -16.91
C GLN A 122 -13.52 12.34 -16.47
N ALA A 123 -13.67 12.10 -15.16
CA ALA A 123 -14.74 11.28 -14.64
C ALA A 123 -16.13 11.84 -15.04
N ASN A 124 -17.05 10.95 -15.43
CA ASN A 124 -18.41 11.34 -15.79
C ASN A 124 -19.20 11.70 -14.53
N GLY A 125 -19.29 12.98 -14.22
CA GLY A 125 -20.05 13.49 -13.07
C GLY A 125 -21.55 13.16 -13.06
N ASN A 126 -22.11 12.71 -14.20
CA ASN A 126 -23.51 12.25 -14.32
C ASN A 126 -23.67 10.75 -13.98
N ALA A 127 -22.59 10.03 -13.70
CA ALA A 127 -22.73 8.66 -13.20
C ALA A 127 -23.48 8.66 -11.86
N PRO A 128 -24.22 7.57 -11.53
CA PRO A 128 -25.02 7.51 -10.30
C PRO A 128 -24.24 7.82 -8.99
N CYS A 129 -22.96 7.55 -8.97
CA CYS A 129 -22.08 7.84 -7.83
C CYS A 129 -21.54 9.27 -7.82
N HIS A 130 -21.87 10.12 -8.80
CA HIS A 130 -21.44 11.50 -8.90
C HIS A 130 -19.95 11.71 -8.61
N PRO A 131 -19.04 11.10 -9.41
CA PRO A 131 -17.61 11.20 -9.15
C PRO A 131 -17.12 12.62 -9.32
N ARG A 132 -16.30 13.08 -8.37
CA ARG A 132 -15.69 14.41 -8.37
C ARG A 132 -14.18 14.29 -8.30
N PHE A 133 -13.50 15.11 -9.08
CA PHE A 133 -12.05 15.20 -8.97
C PHE A 133 -11.67 15.81 -7.62
N VAL A 134 -10.84 15.07 -6.87
CA VAL A 134 -10.22 15.51 -5.62
C VAL A 134 -8.73 15.26 -5.74
N GLU A 135 -7.93 16.31 -5.74
CA GLU A 135 -6.48 16.24 -5.96
C GLU A 135 -5.79 15.30 -4.95
N ARG A 136 -6.24 15.31 -3.71
CA ARG A 136 -5.72 14.44 -2.64
C ARG A 136 -5.83 12.96 -2.94
N MET A 137 -6.81 12.52 -3.75
CA MET A 137 -6.96 11.13 -4.20
C MET A 137 -5.77 10.61 -5.01
N GLY A 138 -5.02 11.48 -5.67
CA GLY A 138 -3.81 11.16 -6.43
C GLY A 138 -2.51 11.40 -5.67
N SER A 139 -2.56 11.70 -4.38
CA SER A 139 -1.40 12.15 -3.61
C SER A 139 -1.06 11.23 -2.44
N VAL A 140 0.20 11.29 -1.98
CA VAL A 140 0.67 10.61 -0.77
C VAL A 140 -0.11 11.02 0.50
N GLN A 141 -0.75 12.18 0.47
CA GLN A 141 -1.51 12.70 1.59
C GLN A 141 -2.77 11.88 1.89
N LEU A 142 -3.31 11.15 0.91
CA LEU A 142 -4.42 10.22 1.14
C LEU A 142 -4.00 9.10 2.11
N CYS A 143 -2.80 8.57 1.93
CA CYS A 143 -2.26 7.44 2.71
C CYS A 143 -1.70 7.88 4.07
N SER A 144 -1.23 9.13 4.18
CA SER A 144 -0.43 9.62 5.29
C SER A 144 -1.15 9.63 6.64
N SER A 145 -2.48 9.74 6.65
CA SER A 145 -3.27 9.77 7.88
C SER A 145 -3.19 8.47 8.69
N CYS A 146 -2.92 7.34 8.02
CA CYS A 146 -2.73 6.02 8.64
C CYS A 146 -1.26 5.57 8.56
N HIS A 147 -0.67 5.55 7.37
CA HIS A 147 0.66 4.98 7.14
C HIS A 147 1.84 5.85 7.62
N ASN A 148 1.60 7.08 8.10
CA ASN A 148 2.68 7.85 8.73
C ASN A 148 2.76 7.68 10.26
N GLN A 149 1.89 6.88 10.87
CA GLN A 149 2.00 6.56 12.30
C GLN A 149 3.32 5.82 12.61
N HIS A 150 3.83 5.04 11.65
CA HIS A 150 5.08 4.29 11.72
C HIS A 150 6.18 4.88 10.81
N LYS A 151 6.02 6.17 10.41
CA LYS A 151 7.02 6.93 9.65
C LYS A 151 7.21 6.53 8.18
N THR A 152 6.41 5.63 7.61
CA THR A 152 6.57 5.19 6.21
C THR A 152 6.52 6.36 5.23
N VAL A 153 5.61 7.31 5.43
CA VAL A 153 5.51 8.50 4.55
C VAL A 153 6.70 9.45 4.73
N ASP A 154 7.22 9.60 5.96
CA ASP A 154 8.42 10.40 6.21
C ASP A 154 9.65 9.74 5.59
N GLN A 155 9.76 8.40 5.67
CA GLN A 155 10.80 7.63 4.99
C GLN A 155 10.73 7.85 3.47
N TRP A 156 9.53 7.78 2.87
CA TRP A 156 9.34 8.04 1.44
C TRP A 156 9.72 9.47 1.05
N ARG A 157 9.39 10.48 1.86
CA ARG A 157 9.81 11.87 1.60
C ARG A 157 11.32 12.03 1.56
N GLY A 158 12.02 11.29 2.42
CA GLY A 158 13.50 11.28 2.50
C GLY A 158 14.19 10.37 1.49
N ALA A 159 13.46 9.51 0.75
CA ALA A 159 14.04 8.58 -0.21
C ALA A 159 14.65 9.30 -1.43
N PRO A 160 15.60 8.65 -2.15
CA PRO A 160 16.08 9.13 -3.45
C PRO A 160 14.93 9.30 -4.46
N ASP A 161 14.97 10.34 -5.28
CA ASP A 161 13.87 10.68 -6.20
C ASP A 161 13.57 9.57 -7.21
N ASN A 162 14.57 8.85 -7.68
CA ASN A 162 14.40 7.71 -8.59
C ASN A 162 13.68 6.51 -7.95
N LEU A 163 13.61 6.43 -6.62
CA LEU A 163 12.92 5.36 -5.89
C LEU A 163 11.54 5.79 -5.38
N LYS A 164 11.17 7.04 -5.51
CA LYS A 164 9.85 7.54 -5.10
C LYS A 164 8.71 7.10 -6.03
N GLY A 165 9.06 6.64 -7.25
CA GLY A 165 8.08 6.25 -8.26
C GLY A 165 7.01 7.32 -8.51
N ASN A 166 5.82 6.88 -8.84
CA ASN A 166 4.62 7.72 -8.94
C ASN A 166 3.89 7.81 -7.58
N ASN A 167 4.62 8.14 -6.50
CA ASN A 167 4.18 8.09 -5.10
C ASN A 167 3.72 6.67 -4.67
N CYS A 168 2.96 6.57 -3.57
CA CYS A 168 2.43 5.29 -3.05
C CYS A 168 1.58 4.55 -4.09
N LEU A 169 0.78 5.29 -4.86
CA LEU A 169 -0.17 4.73 -5.83
C LEU A 169 0.53 3.98 -6.97
N GLY A 170 1.68 4.47 -7.44
CA GLY A 170 2.40 3.86 -8.56
C GLY A 170 2.85 2.42 -8.28
N CYS A 171 3.24 2.13 -7.05
CA CYS A 171 3.70 0.80 -6.62
C CYS A 171 2.57 -0.03 -6.00
N HIS A 172 1.75 0.56 -5.10
CA HIS A 172 0.75 -0.18 -4.33
C HIS A 172 -0.65 -0.20 -4.95
N MET A 173 -0.88 0.60 -5.98
CA MET A 173 -2.12 0.62 -6.76
C MET A 173 -1.79 0.72 -8.26
N PRO A 174 -1.03 -0.23 -8.83
CA PRO A 174 -0.61 -0.17 -10.24
C PRO A 174 -1.83 -0.09 -11.15
N GLN A 175 -1.61 0.40 -12.39
CA GLN A 175 -2.69 0.47 -13.38
C GLN A 175 -3.14 -0.94 -13.78
N GLU A 176 -4.43 -1.16 -13.75
CA GLU A 176 -5.07 -2.42 -14.11
C GLU A 176 -6.00 -2.21 -15.30
N PHE A 177 -5.96 -3.14 -16.28
CA PHE A 177 -6.86 -3.18 -17.42
C PHE A 177 -7.92 -4.25 -17.19
N ARG A 178 -9.18 -3.83 -17.11
CA ARG A 178 -10.33 -4.70 -16.82
C ARG A 178 -11.16 -4.98 -18.06
N GLN A 179 -12.02 -5.97 -17.98
CA GLN A 179 -12.96 -6.29 -19.05
C GLN A 179 -13.81 -5.07 -19.45
N GLY A 180 -14.12 -4.96 -20.75
CA GLY A 180 -14.86 -3.82 -21.30
C GLY A 180 -14.01 -2.58 -21.56
N GLY A 181 -12.65 -2.70 -21.58
CA GLY A 181 -11.75 -1.60 -21.92
C GLY A 181 -11.59 -0.55 -20.83
N ARG A 182 -12.02 -0.85 -19.61
CA ARG A 182 -11.83 0.04 -18.46
C ARG A 182 -10.44 -0.12 -17.88
N SER A 183 -9.82 0.99 -17.50
CA SER A 183 -8.55 1.00 -16.78
C SER A 183 -8.68 1.84 -15.51
N GLY A 184 -7.86 1.55 -14.53
CA GLY A 184 -7.81 2.28 -13.27
C GLY A 184 -6.80 1.68 -12.31
N SER A 185 -6.67 2.24 -11.12
CA SER A 185 -5.79 1.72 -10.09
C SER A 185 -6.27 0.36 -9.58
N ASN A 186 -5.35 -0.57 -9.41
CA ASN A 186 -5.60 -1.85 -8.76
C ASN A 186 -5.81 -1.64 -7.25
N HIS A 187 -6.83 -2.27 -6.67
CA HIS A 187 -7.20 -2.15 -5.25
C HIS A 187 -6.83 -3.39 -4.42
N ALA A 188 -5.99 -4.28 -4.94
CA ALA A 188 -5.43 -5.39 -4.15
C ALA A 188 -4.30 -4.93 -3.21
N PHE A 189 -3.72 -3.76 -3.44
CA PHE A 189 -2.66 -3.17 -2.61
C PHE A 189 -1.49 -4.14 -2.37
N PRO A 190 -0.79 -4.61 -3.43
CA PRO A 190 0.37 -5.49 -3.27
C PRO A 190 1.42 -4.85 -2.37
N ALA A 191 1.88 -5.58 -1.34
CA ALA A 191 2.84 -5.13 -0.35
C ALA A 191 3.47 -6.32 0.38
N SER A 192 3.58 -6.25 1.71
CA SER A 192 4.26 -7.24 2.57
C SER A 192 3.69 -8.67 2.52
N HIS A 193 2.53 -8.87 1.94
CA HIS A 193 1.91 -10.20 1.76
C HIS A 193 1.95 -10.68 0.29
N ASP A 194 2.61 -9.92 -0.57
CA ASP A 194 2.83 -10.25 -1.98
C ASP A 194 4.31 -10.52 -2.22
N LEU A 195 4.63 -11.76 -2.63
CA LEU A 195 6.03 -12.16 -2.84
C LEU A 195 6.70 -11.36 -3.95
N VAL A 196 5.99 -11.02 -5.01
CA VAL A 196 6.54 -10.24 -6.14
C VAL A 196 6.86 -8.82 -5.68
N ALA A 197 5.99 -8.21 -4.87
CA ALA A 197 6.24 -6.91 -4.27
C ALA A 197 7.44 -6.94 -3.33
N LEU A 198 7.56 -7.96 -2.47
CA LEU A 198 8.73 -8.15 -1.59
C LEU A 198 10.02 -8.34 -2.39
N GLN A 199 10.00 -9.15 -3.43
CA GLN A 199 11.16 -9.40 -4.29
C GLN A 199 11.59 -8.17 -5.09
N SER A 200 10.64 -7.33 -5.47
CA SER A 200 10.93 -6.08 -6.17
C SER A 200 11.43 -4.96 -5.26
N ALA A 201 11.23 -5.07 -3.95
CA ALA A 201 11.62 -4.04 -2.98
C ALA A 201 13.13 -4.01 -2.71
N VAL A 202 13.78 -5.17 -2.74
CA VAL A 202 15.21 -5.31 -2.40
C VAL A 202 15.88 -6.31 -3.33
N SER A 203 17.19 -6.15 -3.53
CA SER A 203 18.03 -7.13 -4.23
C SER A 203 19.04 -7.76 -3.27
N LEU A 204 19.34 -9.05 -3.47
CA LEU A 204 20.33 -9.80 -2.71
C LEU A 204 21.40 -10.33 -3.67
N ASP A 205 22.64 -9.89 -3.46
CA ASP A 205 23.82 -10.32 -4.21
C ASP A 205 24.73 -11.21 -3.36
N LEU A 206 25.37 -12.20 -3.97
CA LEU A 206 26.36 -13.07 -3.35
C LEU A 206 27.47 -13.35 -4.36
N LYS A 207 28.68 -12.85 -4.08
CA LYS A 207 29.82 -12.93 -5.01
C LYS A 207 31.18 -12.98 -4.28
N ILE A 208 32.23 -13.29 -5.03
CA ILE A 208 33.61 -13.08 -4.59
C ILE A 208 34.06 -11.71 -5.11
N GLU A 209 34.50 -10.86 -4.22
CA GLU A 209 35.05 -9.55 -4.48
C GLU A 209 36.40 -9.41 -3.77
N ASP A 210 37.48 -9.14 -4.50
CA ASP A 210 38.84 -9.00 -3.96
C ASP A 210 39.27 -10.21 -3.09
N GLY A 211 38.85 -11.43 -3.46
CA GLY A 211 39.16 -12.64 -2.73
C GLY A 211 38.31 -12.89 -1.47
N VAL A 212 37.33 -12.05 -1.21
CA VAL A 212 36.38 -12.18 -0.09
C VAL A 212 35.00 -12.58 -0.61
N VAL A 213 34.41 -13.59 -0.01
CA VAL A 213 33.00 -13.93 -0.24
C VAL A 213 32.13 -12.87 0.45
N ARG A 214 31.33 -12.20 -0.31
CA ARG A 214 30.48 -11.10 0.20
C ARG A 214 29.04 -11.27 -0.22
N THR A 215 28.12 -11.07 0.72
CA THR A 215 26.69 -10.88 0.41
C THR A 215 26.30 -9.45 0.68
N THR A 216 25.46 -8.90 -0.22
CA THR A 216 24.98 -7.53 -0.12
C THR A 216 23.46 -7.51 -0.30
N LEU A 217 22.73 -6.94 0.65
CA LEU A 217 21.32 -6.60 0.53
C LEU A 217 21.22 -5.12 0.19
N THR A 218 20.47 -4.81 -0.86
CA THR A 218 20.23 -3.42 -1.31
C THR A 218 18.74 -3.14 -1.35
N ASN A 219 18.34 -2.02 -0.77
CA ASN A 219 16.98 -1.50 -0.90
C ASN A 219 16.93 -0.57 -2.13
N ASP A 220 16.79 -1.16 -3.31
CA ASP A 220 16.87 -0.50 -4.61
C ASP A 220 15.53 -0.43 -5.35
N GLY A 221 14.46 -1.00 -4.78
CA GLY A 221 13.12 -1.03 -5.37
C GLY A 221 12.04 -0.36 -4.54
N SER A 222 12.26 -0.08 -3.24
CA SER A 222 11.25 0.58 -2.42
C SER A 222 11.61 2.03 -2.10
N GLY A 223 10.59 2.90 -2.16
CA GLY A 223 10.73 4.31 -1.80
C GLY A 223 10.66 4.60 -0.30
N HIS A 224 10.87 3.61 0.54
CA HIS A 224 10.85 3.69 2.00
C HIS A 224 11.77 2.64 2.59
N ASN A 225 11.98 2.62 3.91
CA ASN A 225 12.82 1.62 4.54
C ASN A 225 12.29 0.20 4.33
N PHE A 226 13.16 -0.80 4.42
CA PHE A 226 12.82 -2.21 4.33
C PHE A 226 13.25 -2.97 5.61
N PRO A 227 12.35 -3.73 6.24
CA PRO A 227 10.89 -3.63 6.13
C PRO A 227 10.38 -2.31 6.71
N THR A 228 9.17 -1.87 6.34
CA THR A 228 8.59 -0.62 6.84
C THR A 228 7.21 -0.84 7.44
N ASP A 229 6.58 0.27 7.86
CA ASP A 229 5.26 0.40 8.44
C ASP A 229 5.21 -0.19 9.87
N GLU A 230 4.46 -1.27 10.11
CA GLU A 230 4.26 -1.80 11.46
C GLU A 230 5.56 -2.40 12.04
N ARG A 231 5.83 -2.13 13.31
CA ARG A 231 6.99 -2.67 14.05
C ARG A 231 6.99 -4.18 14.20
N SER A 232 5.85 -4.80 13.94
CA SER A 232 5.73 -6.26 13.85
C SER A 232 6.49 -6.87 12.68
N ARG A 233 7.00 -6.08 11.72
CA ARG A 233 7.71 -6.60 10.55
C ARG A 233 9.18 -6.83 10.84
N ALA A 234 9.73 -7.94 10.31
CA ALA A 234 11.16 -8.20 10.30
C ALA A 234 11.59 -8.85 8.99
N ALA A 235 12.87 -8.64 8.62
CA ALA A 235 13.51 -9.41 7.57
C ALA A 235 14.83 -9.94 8.11
N ASP A 236 15.00 -11.27 8.04
CA ASP A 236 16.17 -11.96 8.56
C ASP A 236 17.04 -12.45 7.42
N LEU A 237 18.31 -12.04 7.40
CA LEU A 237 19.32 -12.55 6.48
C LEU A 237 20.06 -13.71 7.13
N PHE A 238 20.07 -14.85 6.46
CA PHE A 238 20.73 -16.08 6.93
C PHE A 238 21.84 -16.50 6.00
N VAL A 239 22.82 -17.21 6.56
CA VAL A 239 23.89 -17.89 5.84
C VAL A 239 23.95 -19.38 6.24
N GLN A 240 24.32 -20.23 5.29
CA GLN A 240 24.63 -21.64 5.48
C GLN A 240 25.92 -21.97 4.74
N TYR A 241 26.79 -22.74 5.38
CA TYR A 241 28.07 -23.14 4.84
C TYR A 241 28.10 -24.65 4.58
N GLN A 242 28.79 -25.07 3.51
CA GLN A 242 29.14 -26.45 3.27
C GLN A 242 30.64 -26.67 3.52
N VAL A 243 30.96 -27.59 4.45
CA VAL A 243 32.33 -27.94 4.84
C VAL A 243 32.46 -29.45 4.78
N ASP A 244 33.52 -29.99 4.16
CA ASP A 244 33.78 -31.43 4.01
C ASP A 244 32.56 -32.23 3.49
N GLY A 245 31.86 -31.64 2.50
CA GLY A 245 30.65 -32.22 1.87
C GLY A 245 29.39 -32.19 2.74
N LYS A 246 29.44 -31.60 3.94
CA LYS A 246 28.30 -31.53 4.87
C LYS A 246 27.76 -30.10 4.94
N LEU A 247 26.43 -29.96 4.82
CA LEU A 247 25.75 -28.71 5.08
C LEU A 247 25.65 -28.47 6.60
N GLY A 248 26.06 -27.29 7.02
CA GLY A 248 25.84 -26.80 8.38
C GLY A 248 24.40 -26.29 8.60
N GLU A 249 24.14 -25.81 9.80
CA GLU A 249 22.86 -25.17 10.11
C GLU A 249 22.79 -23.74 9.54
N TRP A 250 21.58 -23.25 9.29
CA TRP A 250 21.34 -21.86 8.94
C TRP A 250 21.64 -20.95 10.14
N GLN A 251 22.49 -19.94 9.92
CA GLN A 251 22.88 -18.95 10.92
C GLN A 251 22.35 -17.59 10.51
N ARG A 252 21.64 -16.91 11.42
CA ARG A 252 21.17 -15.55 11.14
C ARG A 252 22.34 -14.57 11.22
N LEU A 253 22.65 -13.94 10.08
CA LEU A 253 23.67 -12.88 9.97
C LEU A 253 23.16 -11.57 10.54
N TYR A 254 21.93 -11.21 10.17
CA TYR A 254 21.38 -9.90 10.52
C TYR A 254 19.86 -9.95 10.55
N ARG A 255 19.28 -9.05 11.34
CA ARG A 255 17.83 -8.82 11.40
C ARG A 255 17.53 -7.36 11.11
N PHE A 256 16.74 -7.09 10.06
CA PHE A 256 16.23 -5.78 9.70
C PHE A 256 14.84 -5.60 10.31
N ARG A 257 14.67 -4.60 11.19
CA ARG A 257 13.38 -4.24 11.79
C ARG A 257 13.40 -2.89 12.49
N ASP A 258 12.21 -2.32 12.75
CA ASP A 258 11.97 -1.29 13.77
C ASP A 258 11.51 -2.01 15.06
N PRO A 259 12.25 -1.96 16.18
CA PRO A 259 11.85 -2.61 17.42
C PRO A 259 10.56 -2.02 18.00
N TYR A 260 9.83 -2.81 18.80
CA TYR A 260 8.73 -2.28 19.59
C TYR A 260 9.21 -1.22 20.58
N ARG A 261 8.30 -0.32 21.03
CA ARG A 261 8.65 0.80 21.91
C ARG A 261 9.15 0.37 23.29
N ASP A 262 8.78 -0.81 23.73
CA ASP A 262 9.22 -1.43 24.99
C ASP A 262 10.53 -2.21 24.87
N GLU A 263 11.02 -2.44 23.64
CA GLU A 263 12.34 -3.05 23.39
C GLU A 263 13.44 -1.97 23.38
N THR A 264 13.66 -1.31 24.51
CA THR A 264 14.52 -0.13 24.62
C THR A 264 16.01 -0.41 24.39
N ASP A 265 16.42 -1.68 24.51
CA ASP A 265 17.80 -2.10 24.30
C ASP A 265 18.13 -2.38 22.82
N LEU A 266 17.14 -2.35 21.94
CA LEU A 266 17.30 -2.57 20.52
C LEU A 266 17.23 -1.27 19.75
N THR A 267 18.02 -1.19 18.68
CA THR A 267 18.01 -0.05 17.75
C THR A 267 17.23 -0.40 16.49
N ASN A 268 16.73 0.62 15.80
CA ASN A 268 16.13 0.47 14.46
C ASN A 268 17.23 0.03 13.49
N THR A 269 17.02 -1.11 12.85
CA THR A 269 17.91 -1.75 11.89
C THR A 269 17.28 -1.88 10.51
N GLN A 270 16.18 -1.19 10.23
CA GLN A 270 15.59 -1.14 8.90
C GLN A 270 16.65 -0.71 7.87
N LEU A 271 16.60 -1.27 6.66
CA LEU A 271 17.47 -0.84 5.56
C LEU A 271 16.84 0.37 4.85
N PRO A 272 17.45 1.57 4.93
CA PRO A 272 16.87 2.76 4.30
C PRO A 272 16.82 2.63 2.77
N SER A 273 15.85 3.32 2.15
CA SER A 273 15.72 3.39 0.70
C SER A 273 17.01 3.86 0.03
N GLY A 274 17.44 3.16 -1.02
CA GLY A 274 18.67 3.44 -1.75
C GLY A 274 19.96 3.03 -1.04
N GLN A 275 19.86 2.40 0.13
CA GLN A 275 21.06 1.96 0.88
C GLN A 275 21.32 0.47 0.69
N SER A 276 22.59 0.09 0.90
CA SER A 276 23.04 -1.30 0.88
C SER A 276 23.72 -1.65 2.20
N MET A 277 23.63 -2.92 2.60
CA MET A 277 24.40 -3.48 3.70
C MET A 277 25.08 -4.76 3.24
N SER A 278 26.41 -4.83 3.48
CA SER A 278 27.26 -5.93 3.04
C SER A 278 27.83 -6.69 4.23
N PHE A 279 28.04 -7.99 4.04
CA PHE A 279 28.61 -8.90 5.04
C PHE A 279 29.69 -9.75 4.38
N ASP A 280 30.86 -9.75 4.96
CA ASP A 280 31.95 -10.64 4.57
C ASP A 280 31.71 -12.02 5.18
N LEU A 281 31.79 -13.05 4.35
CA LEU A 281 31.50 -14.43 4.70
C LEU A 281 32.76 -15.28 4.64
N ARG A 282 32.71 -16.47 5.22
CA ARG A 282 33.82 -17.42 5.15
C ARG A 282 34.08 -17.83 3.70
N ASN A 283 35.36 -17.89 3.32
CA ASN A 283 35.82 -18.38 2.02
C ASN A 283 36.62 -19.69 2.09
N ASP A 284 36.86 -20.21 3.30
CA ASP A 284 37.51 -21.49 3.59
C ASP A 284 36.52 -22.68 3.60
N VAL A 285 35.50 -22.63 2.74
CA VAL A 285 34.37 -23.58 2.66
C VAL A 285 34.11 -23.97 1.21
N GLN A 286 33.39 -25.08 0.98
CA GLN A 286 33.08 -25.54 -0.38
C GLN A 286 31.97 -24.74 -1.05
N SER A 287 31.00 -24.34 -0.28
CA SER A 287 29.94 -23.46 -0.77
C SER A 287 29.33 -22.61 0.34
N VAL A 288 28.78 -21.51 -0.06
CA VAL A 288 28.00 -20.57 0.79
C VAL A 288 26.63 -20.38 0.20
N ALA A 289 25.59 -20.54 1.00
CA ALA A 289 24.24 -20.17 0.63
C ALA A 289 23.73 -19.06 1.55
N VAL A 290 22.98 -18.12 0.98
CA VAL A 290 22.31 -17.05 1.72
C VAL A 290 20.83 -17.03 1.39
N ARG A 291 19.99 -16.63 2.34
CA ARG A 291 18.56 -16.41 2.14
C ARG A 291 18.06 -15.26 2.97
N LEU A 292 17.15 -14.48 2.39
CA LEU A 292 16.42 -13.40 3.08
C LEU A 292 15.01 -13.90 3.37
N ILE A 293 14.61 -13.93 4.64
CA ILE A 293 13.28 -14.34 5.09
C ILE A 293 12.53 -13.14 5.62
N TYR A 294 11.37 -12.84 5.04
CA TYR A 294 10.45 -11.80 5.53
C TYR A 294 9.46 -12.41 6.53
N LYS A 295 9.22 -11.68 7.61
CA LYS A 295 8.34 -12.09 8.71
C LYS A 295 7.31 -11.01 9.00
N THR A 296 6.03 -11.40 9.02
CA THR A 296 4.92 -10.53 9.44
C THR A 296 4.84 -10.36 10.95
N ASN A 297 5.57 -11.21 11.69
CA ASN A 297 5.79 -11.10 13.12
C ASN A 297 7.24 -11.46 13.44
N PRO A 298 8.02 -10.62 14.16
CA PRO A 298 9.45 -10.87 14.42
C PRO A 298 9.71 -12.10 15.27
N PHE A 299 8.70 -12.63 15.96
CA PHE A 299 8.77 -13.79 16.83
C PHE A 299 8.26 -15.08 16.16
N MET A 300 7.79 -15.02 14.90
CA MET A 300 7.42 -16.22 14.17
C MET A 300 8.66 -17.06 13.84
N SER A 301 8.47 -18.37 13.66
CA SER A 301 9.56 -19.28 13.30
C SER A 301 10.17 -18.90 11.94
N ASP A 302 11.40 -19.34 11.68
CA ASP A 302 12.05 -19.10 10.39
C ASP A 302 11.35 -19.88 9.26
N ASP A 303 10.75 -21.02 9.58
CA ASP A 303 10.03 -21.87 8.63
C ASP A 303 8.65 -21.31 8.23
N ASP A 304 8.05 -20.49 9.09
CA ASP A 304 6.77 -19.80 8.80
C ASP A 304 6.97 -18.49 8.02
N GLY A 305 8.22 -18.01 7.92
CA GLY A 305 8.57 -16.81 7.18
C GLY A 305 8.59 -17.04 5.66
N VAL A 306 8.49 -15.97 4.90
CA VAL A 306 8.53 -15.99 3.44
C VAL A 306 9.97 -15.81 2.95
N VAL A 307 10.52 -16.76 2.21
CA VAL A 307 11.83 -16.62 1.55
C VAL A 307 11.67 -15.65 0.39
N VAL A 308 12.21 -14.46 0.54
CA VAL A 308 12.16 -13.38 -0.48
C VAL A 308 13.22 -13.61 -1.55
N HIS A 309 14.46 -13.84 -1.12
CA HIS A 309 15.61 -14.10 -2.00
C HIS A 309 16.47 -15.22 -1.44
N SER A 310 17.13 -15.93 -2.34
CA SER A 310 18.19 -16.88 -2.00
C SER A 310 19.26 -16.91 -3.08
N ALA A 311 20.51 -17.12 -2.68
CA ALA A 311 21.63 -17.28 -3.59
C ALA A 311 22.59 -18.34 -3.04
N THR A 312 23.29 -19.05 -3.91
CA THR A 312 24.32 -20.03 -3.54
C THR A 312 25.55 -19.79 -4.42
N LEU A 313 26.71 -19.81 -3.78
CA LEU A 313 28.00 -19.66 -4.42
C LEU A 313 28.84 -20.91 -4.09
N VAL A 314 29.35 -21.58 -5.11
CA VAL A 314 30.34 -22.65 -4.98
C VAL A 314 31.74 -22.00 -5.07
N ILE A 315 32.56 -22.25 -4.06
CA ILE A 315 33.95 -21.77 -4.00
C ILE A 315 34.83 -22.88 -4.57
N ASN A 316 35.27 -22.67 -5.81
CA ASN A 316 36.24 -23.62 -6.40
C ASN A 316 37.62 -23.34 -5.80
N GLU A 317 38.32 -24.41 -5.43
CA GLU A 317 39.73 -24.39 -5.01
C GLU A 317 40.64 -23.90 -6.16
#